data_4cc6c484cf036812d12ee7a2fc0a7f8b
#
_entry.id   4cc6c484cf036812d12ee7a2fc0a7f8b
#
_cell.length_a   1.000
_cell.length_b   1.000
_cell.length_c   1.000
_cell.angle_alpha   90.00
_cell.angle_beta   90.00
_cell.angle_gamma   90.00
#
_symmetry.space_group_name_H-M   'P 1'
#
loop_
_entity.id
_entity.type
_entity.pdbx_description
1 polymer ?
#
loop_
_entity_poly.entity_id
_entity_poly.type
_entity_poly.pdbx_seq_one_letter_code
_entity_poly.pdbx_strand_id
1 'polypeptide(L)'
;MKNKMKWILAVGLLSCSVAMAQQQSDILSVSASANAENAALAFDRNVKTMWTIPSQALKAEQWLMFTIQQPGDVCELDLQIQGINKNELKEVLDIFVTYDPMNLGTPVNYRIEGSDKQMKVKFTPKYGAHVKLNFKSGKLDKPFSLKEISVLVAEKVLTDSQGKVTDRRYMDASLPVEERVESLLAVMTPEDKMELIREGWGIPGIPHLYVPPITKVEAVHGFSYGSGDTIFPQALAMGATWNRKLTEEVAMVIGDEPVAANTKQAWSPVLDVAQDARWGRCEETFGEDPVLVSQIGGAWIKGYQSRGLFTTPKHFGGHGAPLGGRDSHDIG
;
A
#
# COMPACT_ATOMS: atom_id res chain seq x y z
N MET A 1 -54.12 -2.95 -43.99
CA MET A 1 -53.70 -1.74 -43.26
C MET A 1 -52.87 -2.16 -42.04
N LYS A 2 -51.54 -1.93 -42.08
CA LYS A 2 -50.58 -2.41 -41.08
C LYS A 2 -50.27 -1.30 -40.11
N ASN A 3 -50.71 -1.39 -38.86
CA ASN A 3 -50.28 -0.49 -37.79
C ASN A 3 -49.03 -1.04 -37.14
N LYS A 4 -47.90 -0.38 -37.33
CA LYS A 4 -46.65 -0.61 -36.63
C LYS A 4 -46.69 0.17 -35.30
N MET A 5 -46.85 -0.54 -34.23
CA MET A 5 -46.68 0.01 -32.87
C MET A 5 -45.20 0.10 -32.56
N LYS A 6 -44.66 1.33 -32.48
CA LYS A 6 -43.30 1.60 -32.01
C LYS A 6 -43.29 1.57 -30.50
N TRP A 7 -42.61 0.59 -29.93
CA TRP A 7 -42.26 0.62 -28.52
C TRP A 7 -41.03 1.50 -28.35
N ILE A 8 -41.21 2.66 -27.69
CA ILE A 8 -40.12 3.48 -27.21
C ILE A 8 -39.78 2.91 -25.81
N LEU A 9 -38.65 2.20 -25.73
CA LEU A 9 -38.04 1.88 -24.44
C LEU A 9 -37.42 3.17 -23.89
N ALA A 10 -38.14 3.85 -22.99
CA ALA A 10 -37.56 4.84 -22.10
C ALA A 10 -36.81 4.09 -21.00
N VAL A 11 -35.51 3.89 -21.18
CA VAL A 11 -34.64 3.50 -20.08
C VAL A 11 -34.48 4.75 -19.21
N GLY A 12 -35.33 4.86 -18.22
CA GLY A 12 -35.17 5.83 -17.15
C GLY A 12 -33.96 5.44 -16.32
N LEU A 13 -32.84 6.12 -16.55
CA LEU A 13 -31.74 6.18 -15.61
C LEU A 13 -32.25 6.87 -14.35
N LEU A 14 -32.83 6.10 -13.41
CA LEU A 14 -32.93 6.51 -12.03
C LEU A 14 -31.49 6.57 -11.51
N SER A 15 -30.88 7.74 -11.57
CA SER A 15 -29.72 8.06 -10.73
C SER A 15 -30.21 8.16 -9.28
N CYS A 16 -30.28 7.02 -8.63
CA CYS A 16 -30.43 6.99 -7.17
C CYS A 16 -29.10 7.50 -6.61
N SER A 17 -28.99 8.81 -6.42
CA SER A 17 -27.92 9.40 -5.63
C SER A 17 -28.20 9.08 -4.17
N VAL A 18 -27.87 7.87 -3.75
CA VAL A 18 -27.70 7.58 -2.33
C VAL A 18 -26.57 8.51 -1.89
N ALA A 19 -26.89 9.49 -1.05
CA ALA A 19 -25.88 10.30 -0.40
C ALA A 19 -25.05 9.32 0.46
N MET A 20 -23.89 8.92 -0.04
CA MET A 20 -22.96 8.14 0.76
C MET A 20 -22.50 9.00 1.91
N ALA A 21 -22.56 8.48 3.13
CA ALA A 21 -21.90 9.11 4.25
C ALA A 21 -20.41 9.21 3.93
N GLN A 22 -19.81 10.35 4.24
CA GLN A 22 -18.39 10.61 3.97
C GLN A 22 -17.70 10.86 5.31
N GLN A 23 -16.55 10.24 5.50
CA GLN A 23 -15.72 10.46 6.67
C GLN A 23 -14.40 11.09 6.24
N GLN A 24 -13.95 12.11 6.99
CA GLN A 24 -12.62 12.67 6.81
C GLN A 24 -11.59 11.70 7.34
N SER A 25 -10.55 11.43 6.52
CA SER A 25 -9.44 10.58 6.91
C SER A 25 -8.27 11.39 7.44
N ASP A 26 -7.61 10.91 8.48
CA ASP A 26 -6.34 11.46 8.96
C ASP A 26 -5.20 11.07 8.02
N ILE A 27 -4.15 11.92 8.00
CA ILE A 27 -2.98 11.72 7.15
C ILE A 27 -1.84 11.12 7.98
N LEU A 28 -1.28 10.02 7.50
CA LEU A 28 -0.20 9.29 8.14
C LEU A 28 1.18 9.83 7.75
N SER A 29 1.38 10.14 6.47
CA SER A 29 2.65 10.64 5.93
C SER A 29 2.44 11.53 4.72
N VAL A 30 3.39 12.42 4.47
CA VAL A 30 3.38 13.34 3.32
C VAL A 30 4.78 13.44 2.72
N SER A 31 4.86 13.48 1.39
CA SER A 31 6.07 13.74 0.63
C SER A 31 5.78 14.65 -0.57
N ALA A 32 6.78 15.39 -1.05
CA ALA A 32 6.61 16.32 -2.16
C ALA A 32 7.91 16.48 -2.96
N SER A 33 7.79 16.88 -4.24
CA SER A 33 8.93 17.16 -5.11
C SER A 33 9.56 18.55 -4.88
N ALA A 34 8.77 19.53 -4.40
CA ALA A 34 9.22 20.87 -4.07
C ALA A 34 8.85 21.23 -2.64
N ASN A 35 9.73 21.93 -1.93
CA ASN A 35 9.55 22.33 -0.53
C ASN A 35 9.08 21.16 0.35
N ALA A 36 9.76 20.01 0.21
CA ALA A 36 9.37 18.76 0.85
C ALA A 36 9.29 18.88 2.38
N GLU A 37 10.19 19.66 2.98
CA GLU A 37 10.22 19.95 4.42
C GLU A 37 8.96 20.67 4.94
N ASN A 38 8.25 21.37 4.06
CA ASN A 38 7.01 22.08 4.38
C ASN A 38 5.74 21.36 3.90
N ALA A 39 5.85 20.19 3.30
CA ALA A 39 4.70 19.47 2.71
C ALA A 39 3.60 19.17 3.73
N ALA A 40 3.97 18.88 4.97
CA ALA A 40 3.02 18.60 6.06
C ALA A 40 2.15 19.81 6.44
N LEU A 41 2.57 21.07 6.09
CA LEU A 41 1.78 22.28 6.35
C LEU A 41 0.47 22.34 5.55
N ALA A 42 0.31 21.50 4.51
CA ALA A 42 -0.95 21.37 3.79
C ALA A 42 -1.98 20.48 4.52
N PHE A 43 -1.64 19.92 5.70
CA PHE A 43 -2.47 18.97 6.45
C PHE A 43 -2.46 19.24 7.97
N ASP A 44 -1.93 20.39 8.41
CA ASP A 44 -1.73 20.70 9.83
C ASP A 44 -2.98 21.33 10.51
N ARG A 45 -4.09 21.43 9.78
CA ARG A 45 -5.35 22.06 10.21
C ARG A 45 -5.19 23.54 10.57
N ASN A 46 -4.17 24.20 10.02
CA ASN A 46 -3.87 25.59 10.26
C ASN A 46 -3.82 26.39 8.95
N VAL A 47 -4.91 27.04 8.60
CA VAL A 47 -5.03 27.83 7.35
C VAL A 47 -4.10 29.04 7.24
N LYS A 48 -3.30 29.32 8.26
CA LYS A 48 -2.24 30.36 8.23
C LYS A 48 -0.90 29.84 7.73
N THR A 49 -0.70 28.54 7.77
CA THR A 49 0.44 27.83 7.19
C THR A 49 0.13 27.34 5.78
N MET A 50 1.13 27.00 4.97
CA MET A 50 0.90 26.52 3.61
C MET A 50 2.11 25.80 3.02
N TRP A 51 1.86 24.84 2.15
CA TRP A 51 2.83 24.30 1.24
C TRP A 51 2.77 25.07 -0.09
N THR A 52 3.91 25.56 -0.59
CA THR A 52 3.97 26.41 -1.78
C THR A 52 4.85 25.79 -2.85
N ILE A 53 4.38 25.79 -4.10
CA ILE A 53 5.18 25.50 -5.29
C ILE A 53 5.66 26.85 -5.85
N PRO A 54 6.98 27.13 -5.79
CA PRO A 54 7.53 28.39 -6.33
C PRO A 54 7.50 28.37 -7.88
N SER A 55 7.44 29.55 -8.51
CA SER A 55 7.34 29.67 -9.98
C SER A 55 8.48 29.00 -10.73
N GLN A 56 9.70 29.01 -10.19
CA GLN A 56 10.84 28.34 -10.81
C GLN A 56 10.72 26.80 -10.84
N ALA A 57 10.02 26.22 -9.85
CA ALA A 57 9.77 24.78 -9.80
C ALA A 57 8.73 24.33 -10.84
N LEU A 58 7.83 25.23 -11.27
CA LEU A 58 6.80 24.94 -12.27
C LEU A 58 7.33 24.69 -13.69
N LYS A 59 8.63 24.87 -13.93
CA LYS A 59 9.31 24.48 -15.17
C LYS A 59 9.40 22.96 -15.34
N ALA A 60 9.29 22.21 -14.26
CA ALA A 60 9.22 20.77 -14.22
C ALA A 60 7.91 20.31 -13.59
N GLU A 61 7.57 19.05 -13.78
CA GLU A 61 6.43 18.41 -13.13
C GLU A 61 6.64 18.41 -11.60
N GLN A 62 5.60 18.80 -10.88
CA GLN A 62 5.63 18.86 -9.42
C GLN A 62 4.57 17.92 -8.85
N TRP A 63 4.83 17.38 -7.67
CA TRP A 63 3.87 16.48 -7.04
C TRP A 63 3.88 16.63 -5.52
N LEU A 64 2.73 16.31 -4.93
CA LEU A 64 2.51 16.09 -3.51
C LEU A 64 1.86 14.72 -3.36
N MET A 65 2.43 13.85 -2.56
CA MET A 65 1.87 12.53 -2.25
C MET A 65 1.67 12.41 -0.75
N PHE A 66 0.53 11.87 -0.36
CA PHE A 66 0.20 11.62 1.03
C PHE A 66 -0.48 10.27 1.21
N THR A 67 -0.31 9.71 2.40
CA THR A 67 -0.89 8.44 2.82
C THR A 67 -1.97 8.70 3.84
N ILE A 68 -3.17 8.16 3.62
CA ILE A 68 -4.27 8.21 4.59
C ILE A 68 -4.09 7.10 5.63
N GLN A 69 -4.48 7.38 6.87
CA GLN A 69 -4.29 6.46 7.99
C GLN A 69 -5.01 5.12 7.79
N GLN A 70 -6.21 5.16 7.23
CA GLN A 70 -6.99 3.96 6.91
C GLN A 70 -7.30 3.94 5.42
N PRO A 71 -6.87 2.91 4.67
CA PRO A 71 -7.23 2.74 3.27
C PRO A 71 -8.75 2.73 3.08
N GLY A 72 -9.22 3.35 2.01
CA GLY A 72 -10.65 3.42 1.74
C GLY A 72 -10.99 3.95 0.34
N ASP A 73 -12.27 4.04 0.05
CA ASP A 73 -12.77 4.59 -1.22
C ASP A 73 -12.70 6.13 -1.19
N VAL A 74 -11.54 6.69 -1.53
CA VAL A 74 -11.35 8.15 -1.63
C VAL A 74 -12.27 8.69 -2.72
N CYS A 75 -13.06 9.72 -2.40
CA CYS A 75 -14.09 10.26 -3.29
C CYS A 75 -14.06 11.78 -3.45
N GLU A 76 -13.48 12.50 -2.52
CA GLU A 76 -13.39 13.96 -2.55
C GLU A 76 -12.11 14.45 -1.87
N LEU A 77 -11.51 15.50 -2.43
CA LEU A 77 -10.49 16.31 -1.79
C LEU A 77 -11.05 17.72 -1.60
N ASP A 78 -11.04 18.25 -0.38
CA ASP A 78 -11.33 19.65 -0.11
C ASP A 78 -10.01 20.42 -0.01
N LEU A 79 -9.77 21.33 -0.96
CA LEU A 79 -8.51 22.04 -1.11
C LEU A 79 -8.72 23.51 -0.74
N GLN A 80 -8.08 23.99 0.31
CA GLN A 80 -7.90 25.41 0.54
C GLN A 80 -6.63 25.87 -0.19
N ILE A 81 -6.82 26.64 -1.26
CA ILE A 81 -5.77 26.97 -2.21
C ILE A 81 -5.67 28.47 -2.48
N GLN A 82 -4.48 28.94 -2.84
CA GLN A 82 -4.22 30.33 -3.17
C GLN A 82 -3.27 30.42 -4.37
N GLY A 83 -3.51 31.40 -5.26
CA GLY A 83 -2.61 31.70 -6.40
C GLY A 83 -3.00 30.99 -7.70
N ILE A 84 -4.05 30.16 -7.69
CA ILE A 84 -4.57 29.45 -8.86
C ILE A 84 -6.10 29.43 -8.81
N ASN A 85 -6.76 29.54 -9.96
CA ASN A 85 -8.22 29.40 -10.05
C ASN A 85 -8.62 27.97 -10.48
N LYS A 86 -9.93 27.66 -10.47
CA LYS A 86 -10.44 26.33 -10.79
C LYS A 86 -10.11 25.86 -12.21
N ASN A 87 -10.14 26.74 -13.17
CA ASN A 87 -9.87 26.39 -14.57
C ASN A 87 -8.38 26.09 -14.77
N GLU A 88 -7.51 26.93 -14.22
CA GLU A 88 -6.07 26.70 -14.21
C GLU A 88 -5.71 25.40 -13.50
N LEU A 89 -6.32 25.13 -12.32
CA LEU A 89 -6.08 23.88 -11.60
C LEU A 89 -6.50 22.66 -12.41
N LYS A 90 -7.65 22.72 -13.07
CA LYS A 90 -8.18 21.62 -13.88
C LYS A 90 -7.28 21.27 -15.07
N GLU A 91 -6.55 22.23 -15.62
CA GLU A 91 -5.63 22.02 -16.74
C GLU A 91 -4.33 21.34 -16.32
N VAL A 92 -3.90 21.55 -15.08
CA VAL A 92 -2.57 21.14 -14.62
C VAL A 92 -2.59 19.94 -13.67
N LEU A 93 -3.70 19.68 -12.99
CA LEU A 93 -3.75 18.66 -11.95
C LEU A 93 -4.13 17.29 -12.51
N ASP A 94 -3.32 16.28 -12.26
CA ASP A 94 -3.72 14.87 -12.29
C ASP A 94 -3.76 14.33 -10.86
N ILE A 95 -4.76 13.51 -10.56
CA ILE A 95 -4.93 12.89 -9.25
C ILE A 95 -4.84 11.40 -9.41
N PHE A 96 -3.97 10.78 -8.63
CA PHE A 96 -3.84 9.34 -8.55
C PHE A 96 -4.27 8.89 -7.15
N VAL A 97 -5.10 7.87 -7.10
CA VAL A 97 -5.45 7.16 -5.87
C VAL A 97 -5.02 5.72 -6.07
N THR A 98 -4.18 5.22 -5.21
CA THR A 98 -3.62 3.88 -5.33
C THR A 98 -3.40 3.26 -3.96
N TYR A 99 -3.35 1.95 -3.92
CA TYR A 99 -2.86 1.23 -2.74
C TYR A 99 -1.35 0.97 -2.81
N ASP A 100 -0.79 0.88 -4.02
CA ASP A 100 0.64 0.67 -4.26
C ASP A 100 1.29 1.98 -4.77
N PRO A 101 2.12 2.66 -3.96
CA PRO A 101 2.75 3.92 -4.34
C PRO A 101 3.75 3.78 -5.50
N MET A 102 4.23 2.57 -5.78
CA MET A 102 5.12 2.27 -6.91
C MET A 102 4.36 2.07 -8.23
N ASN A 103 3.04 1.81 -8.15
CA ASN A 103 2.17 1.64 -9.31
C ASN A 103 0.95 2.56 -9.20
N LEU A 104 1.05 3.75 -9.75
CA LEU A 104 0.01 4.77 -9.66
C LEU A 104 -1.23 4.47 -10.52
N GLY A 105 -1.10 3.63 -11.54
CA GLY A 105 -2.17 3.37 -12.50
C GLY A 105 -2.54 4.61 -13.32
N THR A 106 -3.83 4.76 -13.64
CA THR A 106 -4.36 5.91 -14.37
C THR A 106 -4.90 6.99 -13.42
N PRO A 107 -4.76 8.28 -13.78
CA PRO A 107 -5.36 9.36 -13.00
C PRO A 107 -6.89 9.25 -12.98
N VAL A 108 -7.51 9.72 -11.91
CA VAL A 108 -8.97 9.75 -11.78
C VAL A 108 -9.57 10.90 -12.59
N ASN A 109 -10.74 10.66 -13.17
CA ASN A 109 -11.55 11.74 -13.75
C ASN A 109 -12.28 12.47 -12.63
N TYR A 110 -12.21 13.79 -12.60
CA TYR A 110 -12.78 14.59 -11.51
C TYR A 110 -13.48 15.85 -12.01
N ARG A 111 -14.32 16.43 -11.14
CA ARG A 111 -14.90 17.76 -11.29
C ARG A 111 -14.51 18.62 -10.10
N ILE A 112 -14.44 19.94 -10.33
CA ILE A 112 -14.14 20.91 -9.27
C ILE A 112 -15.38 21.75 -9.00
N GLU A 113 -15.82 21.76 -7.74
CA GLU A 113 -16.92 22.58 -7.22
C GLU A 113 -16.36 23.64 -6.22
N GLY A 114 -17.19 24.56 -5.79
CA GLY A 114 -16.81 25.59 -4.80
C GLY A 114 -16.22 26.87 -5.39
N SER A 115 -15.49 27.62 -4.61
CA SER A 115 -14.83 28.89 -4.98
C SER A 115 -13.36 28.67 -5.33
N ASP A 116 -12.68 29.68 -5.91
CA ASP A 116 -11.23 29.63 -6.19
C ASP A 116 -10.34 29.60 -4.93
N LYS A 117 -10.91 29.83 -3.76
CA LYS A 117 -10.18 29.75 -2.47
C LYS A 117 -10.41 28.43 -1.75
N GLN A 118 -11.54 27.79 -2.01
CA GLN A 118 -11.91 26.49 -1.43
C GLN A 118 -12.57 25.65 -2.51
N MET A 119 -11.82 24.66 -2.99
CA MET A 119 -12.19 23.81 -4.11
C MET A 119 -12.45 22.39 -3.63
N LYS A 120 -13.64 21.89 -3.94
CA LYS A 120 -14.00 20.49 -3.72
C LYS A 120 -13.77 19.72 -5.01
N VAL A 121 -12.77 18.86 -5.00
CA VAL A 121 -12.41 18.01 -6.14
C VAL A 121 -13.06 16.67 -5.94
N LYS A 122 -14.11 16.39 -6.71
CA LYS A 122 -14.94 15.18 -6.58
C LYS A 122 -14.72 14.22 -7.75
N PHE A 123 -14.63 12.95 -7.45
CA PHE A 123 -14.48 11.88 -8.42
C PHE A 123 -15.22 10.61 -7.99
N THR A 124 -15.36 9.66 -8.91
CA THR A 124 -15.89 8.33 -8.59
C THR A 124 -15.01 7.72 -7.51
N PRO A 125 -15.57 7.20 -6.42
CA PRO A 125 -14.81 6.61 -5.33
C PRO A 125 -13.80 5.60 -5.85
N LYS A 126 -12.54 5.74 -5.44
CA LYS A 126 -11.45 4.85 -5.81
C LYS A 126 -10.71 4.40 -4.56
N TYR A 127 -10.59 3.08 -4.41
CA TYR A 127 -9.92 2.49 -3.27
C TYR A 127 -8.42 2.75 -3.30
N GLY A 128 -7.87 3.17 -2.16
CA GLY A 128 -6.44 3.39 -2.01
C GLY A 128 -6.06 3.84 -0.60
N ALA A 129 -4.77 3.83 -0.35
CA ALA A 129 -4.12 4.37 0.84
C ALA A 129 -3.30 5.62 0.51
N HIS A 130 -2.83 5.74 -0.74
CA HIS A 130 -1.98 6.81 -1.21
C HIS A 130 -2.71 7.67 -2.23
N VAL A 131 -2.59 8.98 -2.07
CA VAL A 131 -3.12 9.97 -3.01
C VAL A 131 -1.95 10.82 -3.49
N LYS A 132 -1.74 10.89 -4.81
CA LYS A 132 -0.75 11.77 -5.43
C LYS A 132 -1.45 12.84 -6.23
N LEU A 133 -1.15 14.10 -5.90
CA LEU A 133 -1.49 15.27 -6.69
C LEU A 133 -0.28 15.57 -7.58
N ASN A 134 -0.47 15.51 -8.88
CA ASN A 134 0.58 15.70 -9.86
C ASN A 134 0.28 16.95 -10.69
N PHE A 135 1.18 17.93 -10.68
CA PHE A 135 1.02 19.22 -11.34
C PHE A 135 1.91 19.27 -12.59
N LYS A 136 1.28 19.29 -13.78
CA LYS A 136 1.95 19.29 -15.08
C LYS A 136 2.81 20.54 -15.27
N SER A 137 3.99 20.37 -15.84
CA SER A 137 4.91 21.46 -16.15
C SER A 137 4.42 22.36 -17.29
N GLY A 138 4.90 23.61 -17.30
CA GLY A 138 4.76 24.53 -18.43
C GLY A 138 3.37 25.13 -18.65
N LYS A 139 2.43 24.92 -17.72
CA LYS A 139 1.06 25.45 -17.79
C LYS A 139 0.82 26.62 -16.84
N LEU A 140 1.63 26.76 -15.83
CA LEU A 140 1.56 27.84 -14.83
C LEU A 140 2.89 28.58 -14.77
N ASP A 141 2.82 29.88 -14.65
CA ASP A 141 3.97 30.81 -14.50
C ASP A 141 4.02 31.50 -13.11
N LYS A 142 2.96 31.32 -12.32
CA LYS A 142 2.81 31.92 -11.00
C LYS A 142 2.90 30.87 -9.90
N PRO A 143 3.49 31.21 -8.75
CA PRO A 143 3.49 30.33 -7.60
C PRO A 143 2.05 30.14 -7.09
N PHE A 144 1.76 28.98 -6.55
CA PHE A 144 0.52 28.72 -5.84
C PHE A 144 0.77 27.92 -4.57
N SER A 145 -0.18 27.95 -3.66
CA SER A 145 -0.04 27.34 -2.35
C SER A 145 -1.28 26.56 -1.96
N LEU A 146 -1.07 25.41 -1.33
CA LEU A 146 -2.09 24.63 -0.63
C LEU A 146 -2.00 24.95 0.86
N LYS A 147 -3.06 25.51 1.40
CA LYS A 147 -3.19 25.88 2.83
C LYS A 147 -3.67 24.71 3.66
N GLU A 148 -4.65 23.98 3.12
CA GLU A 148 -5.21 22.84 3.79
C GLU A 148 -5.78 21.87 2.77
N ILE A 149 -5.59 20.59 3.00
CA ILE A 149 -6.17 19.50 2.23
C ILE A 149 -6.90 18.58 3.18
N SER A 150 -8.21 18.42 2.98
CA SER A 150 -8.99 17.38 3.64
C SER A 150 -9.35 16.28 2.64
N VAL A 151 -9.24 15.04 3.08
CA VAL A 151 -9.52 13.86 2.27
C VAL A 151 -10.78 13.20 2.79
N LEU A 152 -11.77 13.03 1.92
CA LEU A 152 -13.02 12.37 2.27
C LEU A 152 -13.05 10.97 1.63
N VAL A 153 -13.36 10.00 2.48
CA VAL A 153 -13.53 8.60 2.11
C VAL A 153 -15.02 8.28 2.16
N ALA A 154 -15.53 7.65 1.11
CA ALA A 154 -16.91 7.21 1.07
C ALA A 154 -17.12 6.05 2.05
N GLU A 155 -18.15 6.17 2.86
CA GLU A 155 -18.61 5.08 3.70
C GLU A 155 -19.38 4.09 2.83
N LYS A 156 -18.76 2.94 2.52
CA LYS A 156 -19.39 1.91 1.70
C LYS A 156 -20.17 0.94 2.57
N VAL A 157 -21.47 0.91 2.35
CA VAL A 157 -22.30 -0.18 2.87
C VAL A 157 -22.06 -1.40 1.97
N LEU A 158 -21.39 -2.42 2.49
CA LEU A 158 -21.21 -3.68 1.76
C LEU A 158 -22.58 -4.36 1.65
N THR A 159 -22.94 -4.67 0.41
CA THR A 159 -24.12 -5.46 0.11
C THR A 159 -23.68 -6.75 -0.57
N ASP A 160 -24.34 -7.86 -0.27
CA ASP A 160 -24.18 -9.10 -1.03
C ASP A 160 -24.71 -8.95 -2.47
N SER A 161 -24.59 -9.99 -3.26
CA SER A 161 -25.11 -10.02 -4.65
C SER A 161 -26.61 -9.73 -4.77
N GLN A 162 -27.35 -9.69 -3.64
CA GLN A 162 -28.79 -9.40 -3.56
C GLN A 162 -29.05 -8.00 -3.00
N GLY A 163 -28.01 -7.18 -2.74
CA GLY A 163 -28.14 -5.85 -2.19
C GLY A 163 -28.36 -5.79 -0.66
N LYS A 164 -28.20 -6.93 0.04
CA LYS A 164 -28.30 -6.97 1.50
C LYS A 164 -27.00 -6.54 2.14
N VAL A 165 -27.08 -5.64 3.14
CA VAL A 165 -25.93 -5.22 3.95
C VAL A 165 -25.28 -6.43 4.60
N THR A 166 -24.04 -6.70 4.24
CA THR A 166 -23.26 -7.79 4.83
C THR A 166 -22.63 -7.33 6.12
N ASP A 167 -22.55 -8.26 7.05
CA ASP A 167 -21.85 -8.07 8.31
C ASP A 167 -20.35 -7.84 8.05
N ARG A 168 -19.77 -6.74 8.58
CA ARG A 168 -18.35 -6.40 8.46
C ARG A 168 -17.51 -6.84 9.65
N ARG A 169 -17.91 -7.87 10.37
CA ARG A 169 -17.16 -8.34 11.54
C ARG A 169 -15.70 -8.65 11.25
N TYR A 170 -15.36 -9.03 10.01
CA TYR A 170 -13.95 -9.23 9.62
C TYR A 170 -13.07 -7.97 9.75
N MET A 171 -13.67 -6.78 9.76
CA MET A 171 -12.94 -5.52 9.96
C MET A 171 -12.80 -5.13 11.43
N ASP A 172 -13.56 -5.74 12.32
CA ASP A 172 -13.51 -5.45 13.76
C ASP A 172 -12.32 -6.14 14.41
N ALA A 173 -11.26 -5.38 14.69
CA ALA A 173 -10.03 -5.90 15.30
C ALA A 173 -10.22 -6.41 16.73
N SER A 174 -11.32 -6.11 17.40
CA SER A 174 -11.64 -6.60 18.75
C SER A 174 -12.15 -8.04 18.78
N LEU A 175 -12.62 -8.55 17.63
CA LEU A 175 -13.11 -9.92 17.51
C LEU A 175 -11.96 -10.92 17.33
N PRO A 176 -12.17 -12.20 17.74
CA PRO A 176 -11.24 -13.28 17.49
C PRO A 176 -10.92 -13.43 15.98
N VAL A 177 -9.66 -13.80 15.68
CA VAL A 177 -9.18 -13.93 14.29
C VAL A 177 -10.05 -14.90 13.50
N GLU A 178 -10.41 -16.03 14.09
CA GLU A 178 -11.22 -17.07 13.45
C GLU A 178 -12.61 -16.54 13.05
N GLU A 179 -13.25 -15.78 13.93
CA GLU A 179 -14.55 -15.17 13.65
C GLU A 179 -14.45 -14.15 12.50
N ARG A 180 -13.37 -13.38 12.48
CA ARG A 180 -13.09 -12.43 11.40
C ARG A 180 -12.83 -13.14 10.07
N VAL A 181 -12.07 -14.23 10.08
CA VAL A 181 -11.77 -15.04 8.89
C VAL A 181 -13.06 -15.63 8.33
N GLU A 182 -13.91 -16.25 9.16
CA GLU A 182 -15.19 -16.82 8.71
C GLU A 182 -16.12 -15.75 8.14
N SER A 183 -16.18 -14.57 8.79
CA SER A 183 -16.97 -13.44 8.30
C SER A 183 -16.48 -12.95 6.93
N LEU A 184 -15.15 -12.88 6.70
CA LEU A 184 -14.58 -12.52 5.41
C LEU A 184 -14.86 -13.58 4.34
N LEU A 185 -14.61 -14.86 4.65
CA LEU A 185 -14.84 -15.96 3.72
C LEU A 185 -16.30 -16.07 3.27
N ALA A 186 -17.25 -15.72 4.14
CA ALA A 186 -18.67 -15.73 3.84
C ALA A 186 -19.10 -14.69 2.79
N VAL A 187 -18.36 -13.59 2.67
CA VAL A 187 -18.67 -12.50 1.72
C VAL A 187 -17.80 -12.52 0.47
N MET A 188 -16.72 -13.31 0.44
CA MET A 188 -15.84 -13.46 -0.71
C MET A 188 -16.48 -14.32 -1.81
N THR A 189 -16.35 -13.85 -3.05
CA THR A 189 -16.69 -14.64 -4.23
C THR A 189 -15.63 -15.73 -4.49
N PRO A 190 -15.91 -16.74 -5.32
CA PRO A 190 -14.88 -17.68 -5.77
C PRO A 190 -13.70 -17.00 -6.44
N GLU A 191 -13.94 -15.92 -7.21
CA GLU A 191 -12.92 -15.13 -7.89
C GLU A 191 -12.02 -14.42 -6.88
N ASP A 192 -12.59 -13.83 -5.82
CA ASP A 192 -11.81 -13.21 -4.73
C ASP A 192 -10.88 -14.23 -4.06
N LYS A 193 -11.39 -15.43 -3.80
CA LYS A 193 -10.60 -16.52 -3.20
C LYS A 193 -9.47 -16.97 -4.12
N MET A 194 -9.74 -17.07 -5.42
CA MET A 194 -8.72 -17.41 -6.42
C MET A 194 -7.62 -16.33 -6.52
N GLU A 195 -7.98 -15.07 -6.44
CA GLU A 195 -6.99 -13.98 -6.45
C GLU A 195 -6.05 -14.03 -5.25
N LEU A 196 -6.53 -14.41 -4.06
CA LEU A 196 -5.68 -14.51 -2.87
C LEU A 196 -4.63 -15.64 -2.93
N ILE A 197 -4.91 -16.70 -3.68
CA ILE A 197 -4.01 -17.86 -3.84
C ILE A 197 -3.23 -17.83 -5.15
N ARG A 198 -3.42 -16.80 -5.95
CA ARG A 198 -2.71 -16.62 -7.22
C ARG A 198 -1.21 -16.47 -6.99
N GLU A 199 -0.42 -17.10 -7.85
CA GLU A 199 1.03 -16.92 -7.88
C GLU A 199 1.41 -15.47 -8.21
N GLY A 200 2.44 -14.95 -7.53
CA GLY A 200 2.96 -13.59 -7.79
C GLY A 200 3.78 -13.02 -6.63
N TRP A 201 4.40 -11.88 -6.89
CA TRP A 201 5.23 -11.14 -5.93
C TRP A 201 4.45 -10.44 -4.82
N GLY A 202 3.16 -10.64 -4.74
CA GLY A 202 2.30 -10.10 -3.70
C GLY A 202 0.98 -10.84 -3.67
N ILE A 203 0.23 -10.68 -2.59
CA ILE A 203 -1.16 -11.09 -2.52
C ILE A 203 -1.97 -9.86 -2.93
N PRO A 204 -2.73 -9.92 -4.04
CA PRO A 204 -3.60 -8.81 -4.41
C PRO A 204 -4.65 -8.58 -3.33
N GLY A 205 -5.00 -7.32 -3.11
CA GLY A 205 -6.11 -7.00 -2.22
C GLY A 205 -7.45 -7.32 -2.85
N ILE A 206 -8.50 -7.26 -2.03
CA ILE A 206 -9.89 -7.33 -2.50
C ILE A 206 -10.54 -5.96 -2.23
N PRO A 207 -10.43 -5.02 -3.17
CA PRO A 207 -10.81 -3.62 -2.93
C PRO A 207 -12.26 -3.43 -2.49
N HIS A 208 -13.19 -4.20 -3.05
CA HIS A 208 -14.62 -4.09 -2.72
C HIS A 208 -14.96 -4.65 -1.33
N LEU A 209 -14.04 -5.43 -0.73
CA LEU A 209 -14.12 -5.91 0.65
C LEU A 209 -13.15 -5.17 1.58
N TYR A 210 -12.46 -4.13 1.13
CA TYR A 210 -11.45 -3.39 1.89
C TYR A 210 -10.30 -4.26 2.41
N VAL A 211 -10.04 -5.40 1.76
CA VAL A 211 -8.88 -6.23 2.06
C VAL A 211 -7.68 -5.66 1.31
N PRO A 212 -6.66 -5.17 2.04
CA PRO A 212 -5.48 -4.59 1.40
C PRO A 212 -4.61 -5.65 0.73
N PRO A 213 -3.83 -5.29 -0.30
CA PRO A 213 -2.80 -6.17 -0.82
C PRO A 213 -1.68 -6.36 0.21
N ILE A 214 -1.02 -7.52 0.13
CA ILE A 214 0.19 -7.81 0.89
C ILE A 214 1.35 -7.78 -0.09
N THR A 215 2.13 -6.71 -0.05
CA THR A 215 3.38 -6.57 -0.80
C THR A 215 4.48 -7.39 -0.13
N LYS A 216 5.32 -8.03 -0.93
CA LYS A 216 6.36 -8.97 -0.49
C LYS A 216 7.73 -8.51 -0.95
N VAL A 217 8.76 -8.91 -0.20
CA VAL A 217 10.16 -8.67 -0.54
C VAL A 217 11.02 -9.83 -0.05
N GLU A 218 12.18 -10.06 -0.68
CA GLU A 218 13.11 -11.11 -0.21
C GLU A 218 13.69 -10.81 1.18
N ALA A 219 14.28 -9.67 1.39
CA ALA A 219 14.82 -9.18 2.67
C ALA A 219 15.62 -10.23 3.47
N VAL A 220 16.54 -10.97 2.79
CA VAL A 220 17.39 -11.97 3.45
C VAL A 220 18.48 -11.30 4.27
N HIS A 221 19.08 -10.22 3.76
CA HIS A 221 20.16 -9.48 4.43
C HIS A 221 20.10 -7.97 4.15
N GLY A 222 18.98 -7.49 3.64
CA GLY A 222 18.67 -6.10 3.29
C GLY A 222 17.41 -6.00 2.44
N PHE A 223 16.91 -4.81 2.22
CA PHE A 223 15.74 -4.56 1.37
C PHE A 223 16.15 -4.61 -0.10
N SER A 224 15.73 -5.64 -0.84
CA SER A 224 16.29 -5.97 -2.16
C SER A 224 15.84 -5.05 -3.29
N TYR A 225 14.81 -4.24 -3.12
CA TYR A 225 14.21 -3.42 -4.19
C TYR A 225 14.40 -1.92 -4.01
N GLY A 226 15.02 -1.50 -2.91
CA GLY A 226 15.32 -0.11 -2.68
C GLY A 226 16.60 0.35 -3.39
N SER A 227 16.77 1.66 -3.48
CA SER A 227 17.99 2.30 -3.95
C SER A 227 18.60 3.06 -2.79
N GLY A 228 19.77 2.61 -2.33
CA GLY A 228 20.45 3.20 -1.18
C GLY A 228 20.08 2.56 0.16
N ASP A 229 19.45 1.40 0.14
CA ASP A 229 19.11 0.65 1.33
C ASP A 229 20.33 0.01 1.98
N THR A 230 20.21 -0.31 3.27
CA THR A 230 21.29 -0.91 4.03
C THR A 230 21.44 -2.38 3.71
N ILE A 231 22.63 -2.80 3.27
CA ILE A 231 22.99 -4.20 3.05
C ILE A 231 23.85 -4.69 4.20
N PHE A 232 23.39 -5.73 4.87
CA PHE A 232 24.08 -6.41 5.96
C PHE A 232 24.85 -7.64 5.43
N PRO A 233 25.77 -8.19 6.22
CA PRO A 233 26.36 -9.49 5.91
C PRO A 233 25.30 -10.58 5.73
N GLN A 234 25.60 -11.60 4.93
CA GLN A 234 24.74 -12.75 4.72
C GLN A 234 24.38 -13.46 6.03
N ALA A 235 23.27 -14.19 6.03
CA ALA A 235 22.75 -14.85 7.23
C ALA A 235 23.74 -15.79 7.88
N LEU A 236 24.56 -16.49 7.08
CA LEU A 236 25.64 -17.35 7.58
C LEU A 236 26.65 -16.58 8.46
N ALA A 237 27.01 -15.37 8.08
CA ALA A 237 27.89 -14.52 8.89
C ALA A 237 27.19 -14.07 10.19
N MET A 238 25.88 -13.82 10.17
CA MET A 238 25.11 -13.54 11.36
C MET A 238 25.06 -14.75 12.29
N GLY A 239 24.88 -15.96 11.76
CA GLY A 239 24.98 -17.21 12.50
C GLY A 239 26.34 -17.37 13.18
N ALA A 240 27.43 -17.08 12.50
CA ALA A 240 28.80 -17.16 13.00
C ALA A 240 29.09 -16.23 14.19
N THR A 241 28.26 -15.21 14.42
CA THR A 241 28.39 -14.32 15.59
C THR A 241 27.93 -14.98 16.89
N TRP A 242 27.08 -16.00 16.84
CA TRP A 242 26.42 -16.62 18.02
C TRP A 242 25.67 -15.63 18.90
N ASN A 243 25.34 -14.44 18.34
CA ASN A 243 24.80 -13.32 19.09
C ASN A 243 23.34 -13.03 18.69
N ARG A 244 22.39 -13.63 19.44
CA ARG A 244 20.96 -13.45 19.19
C ARG A 244 20.51 -12.00 19.30
N LYS A 245 21.08 -11.23 20.26
CA LYS A 245 20.71 -9.82 20.44
C LYS A 245 21.11 -8.98 19.23
N LEU A 246 22.36 -9.13 18.76
CA LEU A 246 22.84 -8.45 17.57
C LEU A 246 21.97 -8.82 16.35
N THR A 247 21.63 -10.09 16.19
CA THR A 247 20.79 -10.56 15.09
C THR A 247 19.39 -9.94 15.12
N GLU A 248 18.77 -9.84 16.29
CA GLU A 248 17.49 -9.17 16.46
C GLU A 248 17.58 -7.67 16.10
N GLU A 249 18.62 -6.97 16.56
CA GLU A 249 18.86 -5.56 16.26
C GLU A 249 19.09 -5.33 14.75
N VAL A 250 19.87 -6.17 14.09
CA VAL A 250 20.07 -6.12 12.63
C VAL A 250 18.75 -6.34 11.88
N ALA A 251 17.97 -7.35 12.29
CA ALA A 251 16.68 -7.64 11.69
C ALA A 251 15.69 -6.50 11.89
N MET A 252 15.74 -5.78 13.01
CA MET A 252 14.92 -4.57 13.22
C MET A 252 15.26 -3.49 12.18
N VAL A 253 16.54 -3.23 11.96
CA VAL A 253 16.99 -2.22 10.98
C VAL A 253 16.58 -2.63 9.57
N ILE A 254 16.82 -3.88 9.18
CA ILE A 254 16.37 -4.37 7.86
C ILE A 254 14.83 -4.29 7.72
N GLY A 255 14.09 -4.54 8.80
CA GLY A 255 12.62 -4.49 8.79
C GLY A 255 12.05 -3.08 8.66
N ASP A 256 12.75 -2.05 9.12
CA ASP A 256 12.31 -0.65 9.02
C ASP A 256 12.22 -0.16 7.57
N GLU A 257 13.16 -0.53 6.72
CA GLU A 257 13.25 -0.06 5.33
C GLU A 257 12.06 -0.55 4.47
N PRO A 258 11.73 -1.86 4.39
CA PRO A 258 10.55 -2.33 3.65
C PRO A 258 9.23 -1.81 4.25
N VAL A 259 9.14 -1.68 5.58
CA VAL A 259 7.94 -1.10 6.21
C VAL A 259 7.75 0.35 5.79
N ALA A 260 8.83 1.15 5.75
CA ALA A 260 8.79 2.52 5.23
C ALA A 260 8.38 2.57 3.75
N ALA A 261 8.73 1.56 2.96
CA ALA A 261 8.29 1.38 1.57
C ALA A 261 6.90 0.72 1.43
N ASN A 262 6.12 0.62 2.53
CA ASN A 262 4.81 -0.03 2.58
C ASN A 262 4.81 -1.52 2.20
N THR A 263 5.94 -2.21 2.32
CA THR A 263 6.01 -3.67 2.20
C THR A 263 5.52 -4.31 3.50
N LYS A 264 4.76 -5.40 3.38
CA LYS A 264 4.10 -6.05 4.52
C LYS A 264 4.70 -7.40 4.88
N GLN A 265 5.38 -8.05 3.96
CA GLN A 265 5.89 -9.41 4.16
C GLN A 265 7.30 -9.56 3.62
N ALA A 266 8.19 -10.15 4.40
CA ALA A 266 9.50 -10.63 3.98
C ALA A 266 9.45 -12.14 3.69
N TRP A 267 10.05 -12.56 2.57
CA TRP A 267 10.29 -13.97 2.24
C TRP A 267 11.55 -14.48 2.95
N SER A 268 11.65 -14.20 4.21
CA SER A 268 12.75 -14.56 5.09
C SER A 268 12.27 -14.75 6.54
N PRO A 269 13.10 -15.36 7.40
CA PRO A 269 14.44 -15.89 7.18
C PRO A 269 14.46 -17.27 6.51
N VAL A 270 15.64 -17.63 5.97
CA VAL A 270 15.94 -19.01 5.55
C VAL A 270 16.39 -19.80 6.77
N LEU A 271 15.64 -20.84 7.13
CA LEU A 271 15.86 -21.68 8.33
C LEU A 271 16.32 -23.10 7.99
N ASP A 272 16.71 -23.31 6.74
CA ASP A 272 17.26 -24.60 6.33
C ASP A 272 18.57 -24.87 7.08
N VAL A 273 18.76 -26.10 7.49
CA VAL A 273 20.01 -26.56 8.10
C VAL A 273 20.95 -26.96 6.96
N ALA A 274 22.08 -26.28 6.79
CA ALA A 274 23.04 -26.52 5.71
C ALA A 274 23.80 -27.83 5.95
N GLN A 275 23.21 -28.96 5.61
CA GLN A 275 23.81 -30.28 5.83
C GLN A 275 24.85 -30.64 4.76
N ASP A 276 24.76 -30.08 3.56
CA ASP A 276 25.69 -30.30 2.47
C ASP A 276 26.36 -28.99 2.04
N ALA A 277 27.64 -28.87 2.22
CA ALA A 277 28.42 -27.67 1.84
C ALA A 277 28.41 -27.36 0.32
N ARG A 278 27.96 -28.29 -0.53
CA ARG A 278 27.76 -28.08 -1.98
C ARG A 278 26.42 -27.39 -2.29
N TRP A 279 25.51 -27.27 -1.31
CA TRP A 279 24.26 -26.58 -1.49
C TRP A 279 24.50 -25.09 -1.84
N GLY A 280 23.95 -24.64 -2.97
CA GLY A 280 24.21 -23.30 -3.54
C GLY A 280 23.64 -22.14 -2.74
N ARG A 281 22.91 -22.39 -1.62
CA ARG A 281 22.28 -21.39 -0.79
C ARG A 281 22.74 -21.43 0.67
N CYS A 282 23.92 -22.01 0.94
CA CYS A 282 24.46 -22.09 2.30
C CYS A 282 24.62 -20.71 2.97
N GLU A 283 24.88 -19.65 2.20
CA GLU A 283 25.07 -18.31 2.73
C GLU A 283 23.76 -17.67 3.23
N GLU A 284 22.61 -18.15 2.75
CA GLU A 284 21.30 -17.59 3.11
C GLU A 284 20.79 -18.10 4.47
N THR A 285 21.32 -19.21 4.99
CA THR A 285 20.95 -19.77 6.28
C THR A 285 21.96 -19.45 7.38
N PHE A 286 21.59 -19.70 8.63
CA PHE A 286 22.43 -19.38 9.80
C PHE A 286 23.48 -20.47 10.13
N GLY A 287 23.53 -21.58 9.37
CA GLY A 287 24.55 -22.60 9.55
C GLY A 287 24.07 -24.05 9.44
N GLU A 288 24.91 -24.97 9.91
CA GLU A 288 24.70 -26.43 9.84
C GLU A 288 24.15 -27.02 11.16
N ASP A 289 24.12 -26.24 12.23
CA ASP A 289 23.61 -26.69 13.53
C ASP A 289 22.15 -26.29 13.71
N PRO A 290 21.22 -27.25 13.90
CA PRO A 290 19.80 -26.94 14.01
C PRO A 290 19.43 -26.09 15.25
N VAL A 291 20.23 -26.19 16.33
CA VAL A 291 20.00 -25.37 17.54
C VAL A 291 20.40 -23.92 17.26
N LEU A 292 21.55 -23.70 16.60
CA LEU A 292 22.00 -22.37 16.19
C LEU A 292 20.98 -21.72 15.25
N VAL A 293 20.59 -22.44 14.18
CA VAL A 293 19.61 -21.97 13.20
C VAL A 293 18.29 -21.60 13.87
N SER A 294 17.79 -22.41 14.80
CA SER A 294 16.56 -22.13 15.53
C SER A 294 16.67 -20.89 16.42
N GLN A 295 17.78 -20.71 17.13
CA GLN A 295 17.97 -19.60 18.07
C GLN A 295 18.18 -18.26 17.35
N ILE A 296 19.03 -18.26 16.33
CA ILE A 296 19.33 -17.06 15.53
C ILE A 296 18.14 -16.71 14.64
N GLY A 297 17.52 -17.69 13.99
CA GLY A 297 16.33 -17.48 13.17
C GLY A 297 15.14 -16.96 13.98
N GLY A 298 14.96 -17.48 15.21
CA GLY A 298 13.93 -16.95 16.12
C GLY A 298 14.17 -15.48 16.51
N ALA A 299 15.43 -15.08 16.71
CA ALA A 299 15.79 -13.69 16.99
C ALA A 299 15.53 -12.80 15.75
N TRP A 300 15.86 -13.29 14.56
CA TRP A 300 15.59 -12.60 13.29
C TRP A 300 14.09 -12.34 13.09
N ILE A 301 13.26 -13.37 13.27
CA ILE A 301 11.79 -13.26 13.18
C ILE A 301 11.26 -12.20 14.17
N LYS A 302 11.72 -12.22 15.42
CA LYS A 302 11.32 -11.23 16.42
C LYS A 302 11.67 -9.81 15.99
N GLY A 303 12.86 -9.60 15.43
CA GLY A 303 13.31 -8.32 14.92
C GLY A 303 12.34 -7.79 13.86
N TYR A 304 12.03 -8.57 12.82
CA TYR A 304 11.10 -8.18 11.77
C TYR A 304 9.68 -7.93 12.27
N GLN A 305 9.15 -8.84 13.10
CA GLN A 305 7.79 -8.72 13.64
C GLN A 305 7.63 -7.51 14.56
N SER A 306 8.69 -7.13 15.27
CA SER A 306 8.68 -5.92 16.11
C SER A 306 8.51 -4.64 15.31
N ARG A 307 8.80 -4.67 14.01
CA ARG A 307 8.62 -3.55 13.05
C ARG A 307 7.30 -3.64 12.27
N GLY A 308 6.47 -4.66 12.52
CA GLY A 308 5.19 -4.88 11.85
C GLY A 308 5.32 -5.59 10.49
N LEU A 309 6.47 -6.20 10.20
CA LEU A 309 6.71 -6.97 8.99
C LEU A 309 6.33 -8.44 9.21
N PHE A 310 5.50 -9.02 8.34
CA PHE A 310 5.24 -10.45 8.35
C PHE A 310 6.48 -11.21 7.87
N THR A 311 6.76 -12.34 8.49
CA THR A 311 7.88 -13.21 8.13
C THR A 311 7.40 -14.47 7.44
N THR A 312 8.22 -15.00 6.54
CA THR A 312 8.03 -16.29 5.89
C THR A 312 9.24 -17.17 6.19
N PRO A 313 9.27 -17.82 7.35
CA PRO A 313 10.31 -18.81 7.64
C PRO A 313 10.29 -19.89 6.55
N LYS A 314 11.41 -20.05 5.84
CA LYS A 314 11.53 -20.94 4.69
C LYS A 314 12.81 -21.78 4.75
N HIS A 315 12.88 -22.90 4.09
CA HIS A 315 11.86 -23.60 3.35
C HIS A 315 11.36 -24.79 4.18
N PHE A 316 10.10 -25.16 4.03
CA PHE A 316 9.57 -26.27 4.80
C PHE A 316 9.99 -27.60 4.20
N GLY A 317 10.73 -28.37 4.99
CA GLY A 317 11.09 -29.76 4.69
C GLY A 317 12.37 -29.96 3.87
N GLY A 318 13.56 -29.74 4.48
CA GLY A 318 14.82 -30.37 4.05
C GLY A 318 15.56 -29.74 2.88
N HIS A 319 15.24 -28.53 2.44
CA HIS A 319 15.89 -27.88 1.29
C HIS A 319 17.42 -27.70 1.47
N GLY A 320 17.91 -27.65 2.71
CA GLY A 320 19.34 -27.59 3.04
C GLY A 320 20.10 -28.93 2.94
N ALA A 321 19.42 -30.01 2.55
CA ALA A 321 20.00 -31.35 2.40
C ALA A 321 19.74 -31.95 0.99
N PRO A 322 20.10 -31.27 -0.10
CA PRO A 322 19.82 -31.74 -1.45
C PRO A 322 20.75 -32.89 -1.86
N LEU A 323 20.20 -33.97 -2.41
CA LEU A 323 21.02 -35.12 -2.91
C LEU A 323 22.01 -34.72 -3.98
N GLY A 324 21.59 -33.86 -4.90
CA GLY A 324 22.44 -33.44 -6.03
C GLY A 324 23.42 -32.31 -5.70
N GLY A 325 23.48 -31.80 -4.48
CA GLY A 325 24.18 -30.56 -4.15
C GLY A 325 23.56 -29.36 -4.84
N ARG A 326 24.17 -28.16 -4.73
CA ARG A 326 23.70 -26.89 -5.29
C ARG A 326 22.24 -26.59 -4.88
N ASP A 327 21.42 -26.24 -5.85
CA ASP A 327 19.99 -25.87 -5.63
C ASP A 327 19.06 -26.99 -6.17
N SER A 328 19.40 -28.22 -5.87
CA SER A 328 18.58 -29.38 -6.22
C SER A 328 17.27 -29.39 -5.42
N HIS A 329 16.19 -29.83 -6.05
CA HIS A 329 14.90 -30.07 -5.41
C HIS A 329 14.78 -31.49 -4.85
N ASP A 330 15.75 -32.37 -5.14
CA ASP A 330 15.77 -33.72 -4.61
C ASP A 330 16.34 -33.73 -3.20
N ILE A 331 15.55 -34.18 -2.27
CA ILE A 331 15.90 -34.27 -0.84
C ILE A 331 16.20 -35.72 -0.48
N GLY A 332 17.31 -35.93 0.23
CA GLY A 332 17.72 -37.25 0.74
C GLY A 332 17.00 -37.70 2.00
#